data_bdd33da01987daee05359e4369aeb1ff
#
_entry.id   bdd33da01987daee05359e4369aeb1ff
#
_cell.length_a   1.000
_cell.length_b   1.000
_cell.length_c   1.000
_cell.angle_alpha   90.00
_cell.angle_beta   90.00
_cell.angle_gamma   90.00
#
_symmetry.space_group_name_H-M   'P 1'
#
loop_
_entity.id
_entity.type
_entity.pdbx_description
1 polymer ?
#
loop_
_entity_poly.entity_id
_entity_poly.type
_entity_poly.pdbx_seq_one_letter_code
_entity_poly.pdbx_strand_id
1 'polypeptide(L)'
;MTTDTDPSLDAHLVVDQGTFRLDLTLRVAPGEVVALLGPNGAGKTTALRTLAGLAALTAGHVTLGGTDLDRPERRVWVPTERRPIGVVFQDYLLFPHLSALDNVAFGPRRHGVDRRAAREQAAGWLDRMGLADHARRKPRQLSGGQAQRVALARALAVDPALLLLDEPLAALDARTRLDTRAELQRHLGDHTGATLLVTHDPLDALVLADRLIIVEDGRVVQEGDAATITARPRTDYVARLVGLNLYRGAANGLTVLVGGTFPLATAEQHHGDVFVAFPPSAVALYPKRPDGSPRNTWPATISGIQRHGDNLRVQLDGPVGVAADITPLAAAHLHLVPGQAVWATVKATETRVYPCSG
;
A
#
# COMPACT_ATOMS: atom_id res chain seq x y z
N MET A 1 -20.93 -14.14 5.45
CA MET A 1 -20.94 -14.49 6.88
C MET A 1 -19.52 -14.22 7.37
N THR A 2 -19.28 -13.05 7.94
CA THR A 2 -18.02 -12.73 8.62
C THR A 2 -18.03 -13.52 9.92
N THR A 3 -17.21 -14.54 10.01
CA THR A 3 -16.89 -15.18 11.30
C THR A 3 -16.21 -14.11 12.15
N ASP A 4 -16.87 -13.76 13.24
CA ASP A 4 -16.37 -12.87 14.30
C ASP A 4 -15.25 -13.64 15.04
N THR A 5 -14.09 -13.81 14.36
CA THR A 5 -12.91 -14.43 14.94
C THR A 5 -12.21 -13.34 15.74
N ASP A 6 -11.95 -13.56 17.00
CA ASP A 6 -11.22 -12.63 17.87
C ASP A 6 -9.92 -12.20 17.15
N PRO A 7 -9.67 -10.90 16.95
CA PRO A 7 -8.50 -10.44 16.19
C PRO A 7 -7.22 -10.85 16.91
N SER A 8 -6.24 -11.33 16.13
CA SER A 8 -4.90 -11.58 16.65
C SER A 8 -4.26 -10.28 17.13
N LEU A 9 -4.40 -9.18 16.33
CA LEU A 9 -4.00 -7.83 16.68
C LEU A 9 -5.24 -6.95 16.81
N ASP A 10 -5.41 -6.32 17.99
CA ASP A 10 -6.34 -5.21 18.23
C ASP A 10 -5.54 -4.02 18.75
N ALA A 11 -5.49 -2.94 17.99
CA ALA A 11 -4.68 -1.78 18.33
C ALA A 11 -5.40 -0.47 18.00
N HIS A 12 -5.36 0.45 18.94
CA HIS A 12 -5.69 1.86 18.74
C HIS A 12 -4.43 2.68 19.02
N LEU A 13 -3.78 3.13 17.96
CA LEU A 13 -2.50 3.81 18.01
C LEU A 13 -2.71 5.32 18.05
N VAL A 14 -2.53 5.93 19.20
CA VAL A 14 -2.46 7.39 19.32
C VAL A 14 -1.03 7.78 19.67
N VAL A 15 -0.37 8.49 18.76
CA VAL A 15 1.02 8.92 18.92
C VAL A 15 1.15 10.39 18.52
N ASP A 16 1.58 11.23 19.46
CA ASP A 16 1.84 12.64 19.22
C ASP A 16 3.35 12.87 18.98
N GLN A 17 3.71 13.43 17.82
CA GLN A 17 5.10 13.78 17.45
C GLN A 17 5.15 15.22 16.95
N GLY A 18 5.44 16.15 17.83
CA GLY A 18 5.42 17.58 17.50
C GLY A 18 4.04 18.03 17.05
N THR A 19 3.91 18.48 15.80
CA THR A 19 2.61 18.87 15.20
C THR A 19 1.85 17.72 14.55
N PHE A 20 2.48 16.57 14.37
CA PHE A 20 1.86 15.40 13.76
C PHE A 20 1.20 14.52 14.84
N ARG A 21 -0.02 14.08 14.56
CA ARG A 21 -0.75 13.11 15.39
C ARG A 21 -1.18 11.93 14.56
N LEU A 22 -0.74 10.74 14.95
CA LEU A 22 -1.29 9.47 14.49
C LEU A 22 -2.49 9.11 15.36
N ASP A 23 -3.61 8.77 14.74
CA ASP A 23 -4.82 8.27 15.40
C ASP A 23 -5.41 7.16 14.53
N LEU A 24 -4.98 5.93 14.75
CA LEU A 24 -5.16 4.80 13.84
C LEU A 24 -5.66 3.58 14.59
N THR A 25 -6.81 3.06 14.18
CA THR A 25 -7.32 1.77 14.67
C THR A 25 -6.97 0.66 13.68
N LEU A 26 -6.39 -0.43 14.17
CA LEU A 26 -5.99 -1.60 13.40
C LEU A 26 -6.53 -2.87 14.07
N ARG A 27 -7.17 -3.71 13.29
CA ARG A 27 -7.54 -5.07 13.68
C ARG A 27 -7.06 -6.02 12.59
N VAL A 28 -6.34 -7.06 12.98
CA VAL A 28 -5.83 -8.06 12.04
C VAL A 28 -6.14 -9.45 12.60
N ALA A 29 -6.82 -10.26 11.81
CA ALA A 29 -7.15 -11.63 12.19
C ALA A 29 -5.91 -12.56 12.12
N PRO A 30 -5.94 -13.73 12.78
CA PRO A 30 -4.92 -14.76 12.59
C PRO A 30 -4.85 -15.17 11.10
N GLY A 31 -3.66 -15.27 10.53
CA GLY A 31 -3.42 -15.60 9.13
C GLY A 31 -3.79 -14.50 8.13
N GLU A 32 -4.35 -13.38 8.56
CA GLU A 32 -4.69 -12.26 7.67
C GLU A 32 -3.46 -11.41 7.37
N VAL A 33 -3.32 -11.01 6.11
CA VAL A 33 -2.34 -10.03 5.64
C VAL A 33 -3.05 -8.70 5.38
N VAL A 34 -2.74 -7.70 6.18
CA VAL A 34 -3.27 -6.33 6.02
C VAL A 34 -2.17 -5.42 5.47
N ALA A 35 -2.43 -4.72 4.36
CA ALA A 35 -1.52 -3.70 3.85
C ALA A 35 -1.91 -2.31 4.33
N LEU A 36 -0.94 -1.60 4.88
CA LEU A 36 -1.05 -0.20 5.29
C LEU A 36 -0.42 0.69 4.22
N LEU A 37 -1.24 1.46 3.53
CA LEU A 37 -0.87 2.35 2.44
C LEU A 37 -1.12 3.82 2.84
N GLY A 38 -0.48 4.73 2.13
CA GLY A 38 -0.67 6.17 2.32
C GLY A 38 0.50 6.97 1.77
N PRO A 39 0.36 8.29 1.59
CA PRO A 39 1.45 9.15 1.16
C PRO A 39 2.61 9.18 2.15
N ASN A 40 3.74 9.77 1.73
CA ASN A 40 4.85 10.01 2.64
C ASN A 40 4.40 10.95 3.76
N GLY A 41 4.82 10.65 4.99
CA GLY A 41 4.40 11.41 6.18
C GLY A 41 3.03 11.03 6.76
N ALA A 42 2.28 10.10 6.16
CA ALA A 42 0.97 9.67 6.67
C ALA A 42 1.02 8.92 8.02
N GLY A 43 2.19 8.54 8.51
CA GLY A 43 2.36 7.87 9.81
C GLY A 43 2.57 6.35 9.76
N LYS A 44 2.71 5.75 8.57
CA LYS A 44 2.89 4.30 8.40
C LYS A 44 4.07 3.74 9.20
N THR A 45 5.25 4.35 9.08
CA THR A 45 6.45 3.96 9.82
C THR A 45 6.27 4.17 11.33
N THR A 46 5.57 5.24 11.74
CA THR A 46 5.22 5.48 13.15
C THR A 46 4.35 4.36 13.68
N ALA A 47 3.30 3.95 12.96
CA ALA A 47 2.45 2.83 13.33
C ALA A 47 3.25 1.53 13.49
N LEU A 48 4.08 1.19 12.50
CA LEU A 48 4.93 0.00 12.53
C LEU A 48 5.90 0.02 13.73
N ARG A 49 6.58 1.15 13.97
CA ARG A 49 7.53 1.30 15.10
C ARG A 49 6.83 1.18 16.44
N THR A 50 5.61 1.71 16.57
CA THR A 50 4.80 1.62 17.80
C THR A 50 4.40 0.18 18.07
N LEU A 51 3.89 -0.54 17.07
CA LEU A 51 3.58 -1.96 17.19
C LEU A 51 4.81 -2.79 17.59
N ALA A 52 5.96 -2.50 16.97
CA ALA A 52 7.22 -3.16 17.30
C ALA A 52 7.76 -2.82 18.72
N GLY A 53 7.21 -1.83 19.41
CA GLY A 53 7.69 -1.37 20.72
C GLY A 53 8.93 -0.47 20.63
N LEU A 54 9.20 0.12 19.46
CA LEU A 54 10.27 1.07 19.21
C LEU A 54 9.84 2.53 19.44
N ALA A 55 8.55 2.76 19.58
CA ALA A 55 7.94 4.03 19.98
C ALA A 55 6.78 3.72 20.94
N ALA A 56 6.63 4.53 21.98
CA ALA A 56 5.53 4.38 22.94
C ALA A 56 4.26 5.07 22.43
N LEU A 57 3.10 4.55 22.83
CA LEU A 57 1.82 5.23 22.65
C LEU A 57 1.73 6.48 23.55
N THR A 58 1.08 7.53 23.03
CA THR A 58 0.59 8.65 23.86
C THR A 58 -0.74 8.27 24.52
N ALA A 59 -1.61 7.57 23.81
CA ALA A 59 -2.88 7.03 24.30
C ALA A 59 -3.30 5.81 23.45
N GLY A 60 -4.34 5.11 23.87
CA GLY A 60 -4.85 3.94 23.16
C GLY A 60 -4.26 2.64 23.68
N HIS A 61 -4.13 1.62 22.80
CA HIS A 61 -3.64 0.31 23.19
C HIS A 61 -3.05 -0.48 22.02
N VAL A 62 -2.21 -1.45 22.36
CA VAL A 62 -1.77 -2.55 21.47
C VAL A 62 -2.02 -3.85 22.25
N THR A 63 -2.94 -4.65 21.75
CA THR A 63 -3.26 -5.99 22.29
C THR A 63 -2.99 -7.02 21.21
N LEU A 64 -2.21 -8.06 21.53
CA LEU A 64 -1.86 -9.14 20.62
C LEU A 64 -2.19 -10.49 21.29
N GLY A 65 -3.03 -11.30 20.64
CA GLY A 65 -3.49 -12.56 21.20
C GLY A 65 -4.11 -12.42 22.59
N GLY A 66 -4.90 -11.36 22.81
CA GLY A 66 -5.53 -11.04 24.10
C GLY A 66 -4.60 -10.46 25.17
N THR A 67 -3.29 -10.27 24.88
CA THR A 67 -2.32 -9.73 25.83
C THR A 67 -2.00 -8.27 25.49
N ASP A 68 -2.13 -7.37 26.47
CA ASP A 68 -1.73 -5.97 26.31
C ASP A 68 -0.19 -5.86 26.18
N LEU A 69 0.29 -5.31 25.07
CA LEU A 69 1.71 -5.02 24.83
C LEU A 69 2.06 -3.56 25.13
N ASP A 70 1.12 -2.65 24.90
CA ASP A 70 1.25 -1.23 25.24
C ASP A 70 -0.12 -0.67 25.58
N ARG A 71 -0.27 -0.10 26.78
CA ARG A 71 -1.51 0.54 27.25
C ARG A 71 -1.17 1.58 28.31
N PRO A 72 -0.97 2.85 27.90
CA PRO A 72 -0.55 3.93 28.81
C PRO A 72 -1.47 4.11 30.02
N GLU A 73 -2.80 3.98 29.84
CA GLU A 73 -3.79 4.12 30.91
C GLU A 73 -3.57 3.09 32.04
N ARG A 74 -3.05 1.91 31.70
CA ARG A 74 -2.75 0.84 32.67
C ARG A 74 -1.28 0.77 33.02
N ARG A 75 -0.43 1.69 32.50
CA ARG A 75 1.02 1.68 32.64
C ARG A 75 1.67 0.38 32.17
N VAL A 76 1.09 -0.24 31.15
CA VAL A 76 1.64 -1.44 30.50
C VAL A 76 2.48 -1.01 29.33
N TRP A 77 3.75 -1.44 29.31
CA TRP A 77 4.64 -1.33 28.17
C TRP A 77 5.58 -2.54 28.16
N VAL A 78 5.41 -3.41 27.16
CA VAL A 78 6.26 -4.58 26.94
C VAL A 78 7.41 -4.17 26.04
N PRO A 79 8.66 -4.32 26.45
CA PRO A 79 9.82 -3.97 25.64
C PRO A 79 9.92 -4.86 24.38
N THR A 80 10.53 -4.31 23.32
CA THR A 80 10.60 -4.91 21.98
C THR A 80 11.07 -6.37 22.00
N GLU A 81 12.09 -6.69 22.80
CA GLU A 81 12.69 -8.03 22.88
C GLU A 81 11.79 -9.09 23.54
N ARG A 82 10.68 -8.67 24.15
CA ARG A 82 9.67 -9.56 24.77
C ARG A 82 8.38 -9.64 23.99
N ARG A 83 8.22 -8.83 22.94
CA ARG A 83 7.04 -8.89 22.08
C ARG A 83 7.16 -10.08 21.13
N PRO A 84 6.10 -10.92 20.97
CA PRO A 84 6.10 -12.02 20.00
C PRO A 84 5.90 -11.49 18.57
N ILE A 85 6.79 -10.60 18.12
CA ILE A 85 6.69 -9.85 16.87
C ILE A 85 7.96 -10.07 16.04
N GLY A 86 7.78 -10.47 14.78
CA GLY A 86 8.83 -10.49 13.77
C GLY A 86 8.81 -9.20 12.97
N VAL A 87 9.98 -8.59 12.71
CA VAL A 87 10.07 -7.35 11.92
C VAL A 87 11.07 -7.50 10.79
N VAL A 88 10.64 -7.13 9.58
CA VAL A 88 11.51 -6.92 8.42
C VAL A 88 11.50 -5.42 8.10
N PHE A 89 12.62 -4.76 8.29
CA PHE A 89 12.81 -3.35 7.97
C PHE A 89 13.20 -3.14 6.50
N GLN A 90 12.99 -1.97 5.97
CA GLN A 90 13.26 -1.58 4.58
C GLN A 90 14.70 -1.90 4.15
N ASP A 91 15.70 -1.65 5.03
CA ASP A 91 17.12 -1.94 4.77
C ASP A 91 17.53 -3.33 5.26
N TYR A 92 16.56 -4.22 5.53
CA TYR A 92 16.72 -5.59 6.03
C TYR A 92 17.44 -5.71 7.39
N LEU A 93 18.28 -4.77 7.75
CA LEU A 93 19.05 -4.67 9.01
C LEU A 93 19.66 -6.02 9.45
N LEU A 94 20.31 -6.72 8.50
CA LEU A 94 21.06 -7.94 8.82
C LEU A 94 22.32 -7.60 9.62
N PHE A 95 22.67 -8.45 10.57
CA PHE A 95 23.92 -8.32 11.33
C PHE A 95 25.11 -8.55 10.40
N PRO A 96 25.94 -7.53 10.11
CA PRO A 96 26.96 -7.60 9.04
C PRO A 96 28.12 -8.56 9.38
N HIS A 97 28.33 -8.84 10.65
CA HIS A 97 29.38 -9.74 11.14
C HIS A 97 28.95 -11.21 11.19
N LEU A 98 27.65 -11.49 11.13
CA LEU A 98 27.09 -12.84 11.15
C LEU A 98 26.89 -13.39 9.73
N SER A 99 26.94 -14.71 9.57
CA SER A 99 26.50 -15.40 8.35
C SER A 99 24.98 -15.33 8.18
N ALA A 100 24.45 -15.70 7.01
CA ALA A 100 23.01 -15.84 6.79
C ALA A 100 22.38 -16.81 7.81
N LEU A 101 23.02 -17.95 8.02
CA LEU A 101 22.60 -18.95 9.01
C LEU A 101 22.56 -18.38 10.43
N ASP A 102 23.60 -17.65 10.83
CA ASP A 102 23.67 -17.11 12.18
C ASP A 102 22.74 -15.89 12.37
N ASN A 103 22.42 -15.15 11.29
CA ASN A 103 21.39 -14.14 11.31
C ASN A 103 20.01 -14.75 11.61
N VAL A 104 19.65 -15.83 10.93
CA VAL A 104 18.35 -16.51 11.14
C VAL A 104 18.33 -17.22 12.52
N ALA A 105 19.42 -17.83 12.94
CA ALA A 105 19.54 -18.50 14.25
C ALA A 105 19.54 -17.53 15.44
N PHE A 106 19.70 -16.23 15.21
CA PHE A 106 19.83 -15.24 16.28
C PHE A 106 18.59 -15.15 17.18
N GLY A 107 17.39 -15.03 16.57
CA GLY A 107 16.13 -14.95 17.30
C GLY A 107 15.87 -16.17 18.19
N PRO A 108 15.82 -17.40 17.64
CA PRO A 108 15.64 -18.62 18.42
C PRO A 108 16.62 -18.75 19.59
N ARG A 109 17.91 -18.41 19.38
CA ARG A 109 18.90 -18.39 20.46
C ARG A 109 18.60 -17.40 21.57
N ARG A 110 18.09 -16.22 21.24
CA ARG A 110 17.67 -15.20 22.22
C ARG A 110 16.46 -15.65 23.03
N HIS A 111 15.63 -16.52 22.47
CA HIS A 111 14.50 -17.17 23.15
C HIS A 111 14.86 -18.48 23.86
N GLY A 112 16.16 -18.75 24.08
CA GLY A 112 16.63 -19.88 24.89
C GLY A 112 16.79 -21.19 24.14
N VAL A 113 16.60 -21.21 22.81
CA VAL A 113 16.87 -22.42 22.01
C VAL A 113 18.37 -22.70 21.98
N ASP A 114 18.77 -23.95 22.22
CA ASP A 114 20.18 -24.37 22.15
C ASP A 114 20.81 -23.99 20.80
N ARG A 115 22.13 -23.71 20.83
CA ARG A 115 22.87 -23.23 19.65
C ARG A 115 22.75 -24.19 18.45
N ARG A 116 22.83 -25.50 18.69
CA ARG A 116 22.74 -26.50 17.63
C ARG A 116 21.34 -26.55 17.06
N ALA A 117 20.33 -26.65 17.91
CA ALA A 117 18.93 -26.69 17.51
C ALA A 117 18.50 -25.39 16.77
N ALA A 118 18.93 -24.22 17.24
CA ALA A 118 18.67 -22.95 16.57
C ALA A 118 19.31 -22.88 15.17
N ARG A 119 20.50 -23.44 14.97
CA ARG A 119 21.13 -23.51 13.63
C ARG A 119 20.46 -24.54 12.72
N GLU A 120 20.00 -25.67 13.25
CA GLU A 120 19.21 -26.65 12.50
C GLU A 120 17.87 -26.03 12.04
N GLN A 121 17.16 -25.35 12.91
CA GLN A 121 15.96 -24.59 12.58
C GLN A 121 16.24 -23.52 11.52
N ALA A 122 17.31 -22.74 11.68
CA ALA A 122 17.71 -21.72 10.74
C ALA A 122 18.10 -22.30 9.37
N ALA A 123 18.74 -23.44 9.31
CA ALA A 123 19.06 -24.14 8.07
C ALA A 123 17.77 -24.56 7.32
N GLY A 124 16.79 -25.08 8.04
CA GLY A 124 15.47 -25.40 7.47
C GLY A 124 14.73 -24.17 6.92
N TRP A 125 14.84 -23.01 7.58
CA TRP A 125 14.29 -21.76 7.05
C TRP A 125 15.03 -21.29 5.79
N LEU A 126 16.38 -21.35 5.77
CA LEU A 126 17.15 -21.00 4.58
C LEU A 126 16.88 -21.93 3.40
N ASP A 127 16.66 -23.21 3.64
CA ASP A 127 16.28 -24.16 2.61
C ASP A 127 14.93 -23.82 2.00
N ARG A 128 13.90 -23.57 2.84
CA ARG A 128 12.58 -23.10 2.38
C ARG A 128 12.63 -21.80 1.57
N MET A 129 13.59 -20.91 1.88
CA MET A 129 13.81 -19.66 1.13
C MET A 129 14.72 -19.84 -0.11
N GLY A 130 15.12 -21.08 -0.46
CA GLY A 130 16.02 -21.34 -1.58
C GLY A 130 17.44 -20.79 -1.37
N LEU A 131 17.90 -20.72 -0.12
CA LEU A 131 19.18 -20.12 0.29
C LEU A 131 20.13 -21.11 0.99
N ALA A 132 19.92 -22.43 0.87
CA ALA A 132 20.77 -23.45 1.52
C ALA A 132 22.25 -23.26 1.18
N ASP A 133 22.58 -23.05 -0.12
CA ASP A 133 23.95 -22.84 -0.60
C ASP A 133 24.57 -21.51 -0.13
N HIS A 134 23.74 -20.59 0.39
CA HIS A 134 24.14 -19.25 0.82
C HIS A 134 24.26 -19.13 2.34
N ALA A 135 24.01 -20.22 3.10
CA ALA A 135 23.95 -20.23 4.56
C ALA A 135 25.21 -19.67 5.24
N ARG A 136 26.39 -19.88 4.64
CA ARG A 136 27.68 -19.38 5.18
C ARG A 136 28.05 -17.96 4.74
N ARG A 137 27.32 -17.36 3.77
CA ARG A 137 27.63 -16.02 3.25
C ARG A 137 27.26 -14.96 4.29
N LYS A 138 28.05 -13.89 4.29
CA LYS A 138 27.75 -12.66 5.07
C LYS A 138 26.86 -11.72 4.26
N PRO A 139 26.13 -10.79 4.87
CA PRO A 139 25.22 -9.87 4.18
C PRO A 139 25.82 -9.17 2.95
N ARG A 140 27.09 -8.74 3.03
CA ARG A 140 27.79 -8.09 1.89
C ARG A 140 28.02 -9.00 0.67
N GLN A 141 27.84 -10.30 0.81
CA GLN A 141 28.04 -11.31 -0.23
C GLN A 141 26.69 -11.80 -0.81
N LEU A 142 25.58 -11.22 -0.36
CA LEU A 142 24.24 -11.54 -0.81
C LEU A 142 23.74 -10.47 -1.79
N SER A 143 22.95 -10.87 -2.79
CA SER A 143 22.16 -9.91 -3.57
C SER A 143 21.05 -9.31 -2.70
N GLY A 144 20.42 -8.21 -3.15
CA GLY A 144 19.31 -7.58 -2.45
C GLY A 144 18.17 -8.56 -2.15
N GLY A 145 17.73 -9.34 -3.14
CA GLY A 145 16.69 -10.35 -2.93
C GLY A 145 17.11 -11.51 -2.00
N GLN A 146 18.41 -11.90 -2.02
CA GLN A 146 18.93 -12.88 -1.06
C GLN A 146 18.94 -12.33 0.37
N ALA A 147 19.40 -11.08 0.55
CA ALA A 147 19.40 -10.41 1.84
C ALA A 147 18.00 -10.27 2.43
N GLN A 148 17.04 -9.90 1.58
CA GLN A 148 15.61 -9.83 1.95
C GLN A 148 15.08 -11.18 2.44
N ARG A 149 15.32 -12.27 1.69
CA ARG A 149 14.89 -13.62 2.08
C ARG A 149 15.52 -14.09 3.38
N VAL A 150 16.78 -13.72 3.64
CA VAL A 150 17.43 -13.96 4.94
C VAL A 150 16.73 -13.17 6.05
N ALA A 151 16.37 -11.90 5.82
CA ALA A 151 15.66 -11.09 6.81
C ALA A 151 14.27 -11.63 7.12
N LEU A 152 13.54 -12.09 6.08
CA LEU A 152 12.25 -12.75 6.24
C LEU A 152 12.38 -14.07 7.03
N ALA A 153 13.36 -14.92 6.66
CA ALA A 153 13.66 -16.15 7.40
C ALA A 153 13.98 -15.85 8.87
N ARG A 154 14.76 -14.81 9.16
CA ARG A 154 15.07 -14.36 10.53
C ARG A 154 13.82 -13.97 11.31
N ALA A 155 12.91 -13.21 10.67
CA ALA A 155 11.66 -12.77 11.29
C ALA A 155 10.71 -13.93 11.58
N LEU A 156 10.60 -14.89 10.65
CA LEU A 156 9.72 -16.07 10.77
C LEU A 156 10.29 -17.16 11.67
N ALA A 157 11.63 -17.24 11.86
CA ALA A 157 12.26 -18.29 12.65
C ALA A 157 11.90 -18.26 14.15
N VAL A 158 11.29 -17.19 14.63
CA VAL A 158 10.81 -17.08 16.02
C VAL A 158 9.33 -17.37 16.17
N ASP A 159 8.66 -17.81 15.07
CA ASP A 159 7.22 -18.08 15.02
C ASP A 159 6.39 -16.94 15.62
N PRO A 160 6.47 -15.73 14.99
CA PRO A 160 5.86 -14.54 15.56
C PRO A 160 4.33 -14.58 15.47
N ALA A 161 3.65 -14.09 16.51
CA ALA A 161 2.20 -13.90 16.47
C ALA A 161 1.79 -12.71 15.58
N LEU A 162 2.72 -11.76 15.34
CA LEU A 162 2.56 -10.64 14.42
C LEU A 162 3.84 -10.46 13.60
N LEU A 163 3.70 -10.46 12.28
CA LEU A 163 4.76 -10.14 11.33
C LEU A 163 4.59 -8.73 10.80
N LEU A 164 5.59 -7.88 10.98
CA LEU A 164 5.64 -6.51 10.47
C LEU A 164 6.64 -6.43 9.31
N LEU A 165 6.18 -5.98 8.15
CA LEU A 165 6.98 -5.84 6.94
C LEU A 165 6.99 -4.37 6.52
N ASP A 166 8.15 -3.71 6.57
CA ASP A 166 8.33 -2.31 6.17
C ASP A 166 8.99 -2.25 4.78
N GLU A 167 8.19 -1.97 3.75
CA GLU A 167 8.60 -1.86 2.36
C GLU A 167 9.49 -3.02 1.87
N PRO A 168 9.09 -4.28 2.08
CA PRO A 168 9.97 -5.43 1.93
C PRO A 168 10.52 -5.61 0.50
N LEU A 169 9.89 -5.04 -0.53
CA LEU A 169 10.31 -5.18 -1.93
C LEU A 169 10.92 -3.90 -2.53
N ALA A 170 11.02 -2.80 -1.78
CA ALA A 170 11.40 -1.49 -2.32
C ALA A 170 12.83 -1.44 -2.89
N ALA A 171 13.78 -2.17 -2.29
CA ALA A 171 15.18 -2.17 -2.70
C ALA A 171 15.51 -3.09 -3.90
N LEU A 172 14.48 -3.72 -4.51
CA LEU A 172 14.68 -4.67 -5.60
C LEU A 172 14.44 -4.02 -6.98
N ASP A 173 15.22 -4.46 -7.97
CA ASP A 173 14.95 -4.15 -9.37
C ASP A 173 13.63 -4.81 -9.84
N ALA A 174 13.04 -4.30 -10.95
CA ALA A 174 11.72 -4.71 -11.41
C ALA A 174 11.57 -6.23 -11.66
N ARG A 175 12.62 -6.89 -12.20
CA ARG A 175 12.58 -8.33 -12.50
C ARG A 175 12.65 -9.15 -11.20
N THR A 176 13.62 -8.86 -10.36
CA THR A 176 13.79 -9.53 -9.06
C THR A 176 12.57 -9.33 -8.16
N ARG A 177 11.91 -8.17 -8.24
CA ARG A 177 10.69 -7.87 -7.47
C ARG A 177 9.54 -8.81 -7.81
N LEU A 178 9.33 -9.14 -9.10
CA LEU A 178 8.25 -10.06 -9.51
C LEU A 178 8.43 -11.45 -8.91
N ASP A 179 9.64 -12.01 -9.04
CA ASP A 179 9.94 -13.36 -8.52
C ASP A 179 9.83 -13.38 -6.99
N THR A 180 10.38 -12.36 -6.33
CA THR A 180 10.36 -12.25 -4.87
C THR A 180 8.96 -11.99 -4.31
N ARG A 181 8.09 -11.27 -5.04
CA ARG A 181 6.69 -11.07 -4.65
C ARG A 181 5.93 -12.41 -4.60
N ALA A 182 6.09 -13.25 -5.63
CA ALA A 182 5.46 -14.57 -5.67
C ALA A 182 5.98 -15.49 -4.54
N GLU A 183 7.28 -15.43 -4.23
CA GLU A 183 7.85 -16.15 -3.09
C GLU A 183 7.30 -15.61 -1.75
N LEU A 184 7.26 -14.31 -1.57
CA LEU A 184 6.72 -13.68 -0.36
C LEU A 184 5.26 -14.05 -0.15
N GLN A 185 4.43 -14.02 -1.21
CA GLN A 185 3.02 -14.42 -1.15
C GLN A 185 2.84 -15.85 -0.60
N ARG A 186 3.65 -16.81 -1.09
CA ARG A 186 3.61 -18.19 -0.58
C ARG A 186 3.96 -18.27 0.91
N HIS A 187 5.02 -17.58 1.34
CA HIS A 187 5.45 -17.59 2.73
C HIS A 187 4.49 -16.90 3.68
N LEU A 188 3.79 -15.85 3.21
CA LEU A 188 2.73 -15.21 3.98
C LEU A 188 1.49 -16.10 4.08
N GLY A 189 1.14 -16.84 3.02
CA GLY A 189 0.04 -17.81 3.05
C GLY A 189 0.26 -18.98 4.02
N ASP A 190 1.51 -19.35 4.29
CA ASP A 190 1.87 -20.38 5.26
C ASP A 190 1.97 -19.84 6.72
N HIS A 191 1.98 -18.52 6.90
CA HIS A 191 2.09 -17.88 8.22
C HIS A 191 0.73 -17.82 8.91
N THR A 192 0.62 -18.40 10.09
CA THR A 192 -0.65 -18.48 10.85
C THR A 192 -0.89 -17.25 11.74
N GLY A 193 0.13 -16.45 12.02
CA GLY A 193 0.03 -15.19 12.76
C GLY A 193 -0.53 -14.06 11.91
N ALA A 194 -0.84 -12.94 12.53
CA ALA A 194 -1.24 -11.72 11.82
C ALA A 194 -0.05 -11.12 11.03
N THR A 195 -0.31 -10.50 9.88
CA THR A 195 0.73 -9.78 9.13
C THR A 195 0.27 -8.35 8.81
N LEU A 196 1.13 -7.39 9.11
CA LEU A 196 0.99 -6.00 8.66
C LEU A 196 2.10 -5.66 7.66
N LEU A 197 1.71 -5.38 6.43
CA LEU A 197 2.60 -4.97 5.33
C LEU A 197 2.50 -3.47 5.11
N VAL A 198 3.58 -2.74 5.30
CA VAL A 198 3.69 -1.33 4.87
C VAL A 198 4.32 -1.29 3.49
N THR A 199 3.67 -0.67 2.53
CA THR A 199 4.20 -0.47 1.18
C THR A 199 3.66 0.80 0.55
N HIS A 200 4.41 1.37 -0.39
CA HIS A 200 3.96 2.44 -1.28
C HIS A 200 3.65 1.93 -2.70
N ASP A 201 3.98 0.67 -3.01
CA ASP A 201 3.69 0.04 -4.30
C ASP A 201 2.28 -0.57 -4.28
N PRO A 202 1.35 -0.06 -5.13
CA PRO A 202 -0.01 -0.61 -5.20
C PRO A 202 -0.05 -2.08 -5.55
N LEU A 203 0.84 -2.53 -6.45
CA LEU A 203 0.85 -3.92 -6.90
C LEU A 203 1.27 -4.87 -5.78
N ASP A 204 2.21 -4.46 -4.91
CA ASP A 204 2.59 -5.25 -3.75
C ASP A 204 1.39 -5.43 -2.80
N ALA A 205 0.67 -4.33 -2.51
CA ALA A 205 -0.51 -4.37 -1.67
C ALA A 205 -1.64 -5.22 -2.25
N LEU A 206 -1.96 -5.02 -3.55
CA LEU A 206 -3.05 -5.73 -4.23
C LEU A 206 -2.82 -7.23 -4.38
N VAL A 207 -1.54 -7.66 -4.46
CA VAL A 207 -1.18 -9.09 -4.65
C VAL A 207 -0.95 -9.81 -3.32
N LEU A 208 -0.41 -9.11 -2.32
CA LEU A 208 0.04 -9.74 -1.08
C LEU A 208 -0.98 -9.66 0.05
N ALA A 209 -1.90 -8.69 0.03
CA ALA A 209 -2.79 -8.44 1.15
C ALA A 209 -4.22 -8.87 0.89
N ASP A 210 -4.86 -9.39 1.93
CA ASP A 210 -6.30 -9.71 1.94
C ASP A 210 -7.14 -8.43 2.09
N ARG A 211 -6.63 -7.45 2.85
CA ARG A 211 -7.30 -6.18 3.14
C ARG A 211 -6.30 -5.02 3.13
N LEU A 212 -6.78 -3.87 2.65
CA LEU A 212 -6.02 -2.63 2.53
C LEU A 212 -6.56 -1.59 3.51
N ILE A 213 -5.68 -0.90 4.20
CA ILE A 213 -5.99 0.26 5.04
C ILE A 213 -5.21 1.44 4.48
N ILE A 214 -5.94 2.48 4.09
CA ILE A 214 -5.36 3.70 3.55
C ILE A 214 -5.32 4.76 4.64
N VAL A 215 -4.14 5.30 4.89
CA VAL A 215 -3.90 6.33 5.91
C VAL A 215 -3.44 7.62 5.25
N GLU A 216 -4.10 8.72 5.58
CA GLU A 216 -3.68 10.07 5.23
C GLU A 216 -3.75 10.94 6.51
N ASP A 217 -2.77 11.81 6.70
CA ASP A 217 -2.68 12.74 7.84
C ASP A 217 -2.91 12.06 9.21
N GLY A 218 -2.36 10.85 9.37
CA GLY A 218 -2.43 10.09 10.61
C GLY A 218 -3.76 9.38 10.89
N ARG A 219 -4.69 9.31 9.92
CA ARG A 219 -6.02 8.72 10.09
C ARG A 219 -6.36 7.75 8.95
N VAL A 220 -7.22 6.77 9.26
CA VAL A 220 -7.80 5.90 8.22
C VAL A 220 -8.78 6.72 7.37
N VAL A 221 -8.55 6.76 6.06
CA VAL A 221 -9.45 7.43 5.11
C VAL A 221 -10.26 6.44 4.28
N GLN A 222 -9.74 5.22 4.10
CA GLN A 222 -10.44 4.14 3.41
C GLN A 222 -9.91 2.79 3.85
N GLU A 223 -10.79 1.80 3.92
CA GLU A 223 -10.47 0.41 4.26
C GLU A 223 -11.36 -0.52 3.44
N GLY A 224 -10.83 -1.67 3.04
CA GLY A 224 -11.56 -2.69 2.27
C GLY A 224 -10.63 -3.67 1.57
N ASP A 225 -11.22 -4.61 0.85
CA ASP A 225 -10.48 -5.48 -0.05
C ASP A 225 -9.97 -4.73 -1.30
N ALA A 226 -9.06 -5.37 -2.03
CA ALA A 226 -8.46 -4.80 -3.24
C ALA A 226 -9.52 -4.40 -4.29
N ALA A 227 -10.57 -5.19 -4.45
CA ALA A 227 -11.64 -4.95 -5.43
C ALA A 227 -12.46 -3.70 -5.05
N THR A 228 -12.85 -3.57 -3.78
CA THR A 228 -13.58 -2.42 -3.25
C THR A 228 -12.77 -1.13 -3.37
N ILE A 229 -11.50 -1.14 -2.95
CA ILE A 229 -10.62 0.04 -3.02
C ILE A 229 -10.40 0.48 -4.47
N THR A 230 -10.16 -0.49 -5.37
CA THR A 230 -9.92 -0.20 -6.80
C THR A 230 -11.19 0.31 -7.50
N ALA A 231 -12.35 -0.23 -7.16
CA ALA A 231 -13.61 0.15 -7.80
C ALA A 231 -14.14 1.51 -7.34
N ARG A 232 -13.87 1.91 -6.08
CA ARG A 232 -14.45 3.10 -5.44
C ARG A 232 -13.42 3.88 -4.62
N PRO A 233 -12.39 4.49 -5.25
CA PRO A 233 -11.45 5.33 -4.53
C PRO A 233 -12.16 6.53 -3.89
N ARG A 234 -11.75 6.91 -2.67
CA ARG A 234 -12.39 8.02 -1.92
C ARG A 234 -11.49 9.23 -1.73
N THR A 235 -10.21 9.11 -2.12
CA THR A 235 -9.25 10.20 -2.06
C THR A 235 -8.44 10.28 -3.34
N ASP A 236 -7.84 11.43 -3.60
CA ASP A 236 -6.94 11.63 -4.74
C ASP A 236 -5.71 10.70 -4.67
N TYR A 237 -5.26 10.37 -3.46
CA TYR A 237 -4.17 9.43 -3.27
C TYR A 237 -4.57 8.05 -3.78
N VAL A 238 -5.72 7.52 -3.32
CA VAL A 238 -6.22 6.21 -3.75
C VAL A 238 -6.50 6.19 -5.25
N ALA A 239 -7.12 7.25 -5.79
CA ALA A 239 -7.37 7.34 -7.22
C ALA A 239 -6.09 7.27 -8.06
N ARG A 240 -5.03 8.01 -7.65
CA ARG A 240 -3.72 7.91 -8.31
C ARG A 240 -3.09 6.53 -8.14
N LEU A 241 -3.24 5.91 -6.97
CA LEU A 241 -2.74 4.57 -6.67
C LEU A 241 -3.31 3.53 -7.65
N VAL A 242 -4.62 3.62 -7.94
CA VAL A 242 -5.32 2.71 -8.86
C VAL A 242 -5.38 3.23 -10.30
N GLY A 243 -4.77 4.37 -10.57
CA GLY A 243 -4.64 4.94 -11.91
C GLY A 243 -5.92 5.52 -12.48
N LEU A 244 -6.77 6.15 -11.66
CA LEU A 244 -8.03 6.78 -12.07
C LEU A 244 -7.97 8.32 -11.94
N ASN A 245 -8.73 9.01 -12.77
CA ASN A 245 -9.16 10.36 -12.52
C ASN A 245 -10.33 10.30 -11.52
N LEU A 246 -10.32 11.16 -10.48
CA LEU A 246 -11.35 11.22 -9.44
C LEU A 246 -11.76 12.66 -9.20
N TYR A 247 -13.07 12.88 -9.10
CA TYR A 247 -13.63 14.19 -8.78
C TYR A 247 -14.76 14.05 -7.78
N ARG A 248 -14.82 14.97 -6.83
CA ARG A 248 -15.98 15.11 -5.95
C ARG A 248 -16.90 16.20 -6.48
N GLY A 249 -18.23 15.96 -6.46
CA GLY A 249 -19.22 16.92 -6.91
C GLY A 249 -20.61 16.66 -6.36
N ALA A 250 -21.51 17.60 -6.62
CA ALA A 250 -22.92 17.48 -6.30
C ALA A 250 -23.70 16.99 -7.54
N ALA A 251 -24.37 15.86 -7.42
CA ALA A 251 -25.16 15.26 -8.48
C ALA A 251 -26.61 15.77 -8.47
N ASN A 252 -27.12 16.08 -9.64
CA ASN A 252 -28.53 16.36 -9.88
C ASN A 252 -28.95 15.74 -11.23
N GLY A 253 -29.62 14.58 -11.16
CA GLY A 253 -30.01 13.81 -12.33
C GLY A 253 -28.80 13.26 -13.09
N LEU A 254 -28.69 13.56 -14.37
CA LEU A 254 -27.62 13.11 -15.28
C LEU A 254 -26.38 14.03 -15.26
N THR A 255 -26.28 14.96 -14.33
CA THR A 255 -25.17 15.93 -14.26
C THR A 255 -24.59 15.97 -12.86
N VAL A 256 -23.25 15.93 -12.77
CA VAL A 256 -22.48 16.15 -11.54
C VAL A 256 -21.73 17.48 -11.68
N LEU A 257 -21.94 18.37 -10.75
CA LEU A 257 -21.23 19.66 -10.70
C LEU A 257 -19.95 19.51 -9.88
N VAL A 258 -18.81 19.36 -10.56
CA VAL A 258 -17.49 19.20 -9.99
C VAL A 258 -16.93 20.54 -9.56
N GLY A 259 -16.38 20.63 -8.33
CA GLY A 259 -15.82 21.87 -7.79
C GLY A 259 -16.83 23.02 -7.74
N GLY A 260 -18.13 22.72 -7.77
CA GLY A 260 -19.20 23.72 -7.75
C GLY A 260 -19.43 24.46 -9.08
N THR A 261 -18.61 24.24 -10.11
CA THR A 261 -18.63 25.04 -11.35
C THR A 261 -18.61 24.21 -12.64
N PHE A 262 -17.98 23.04 -12.64
CA PHE A 262 -17.78 22.26 -13.85
C PHE A 262 -18.80 21.12 -13.99
N PRO A 263 -19.69 21.15 -15.01
CA PRO A 263 -20.68 20.10 -15.20
C PRO A 263 -20.08 18.90 -15.93
N LEU A 264 -20.19 17.72 -15.32
CA LEU A 264 -19.91 16.41 -15.93
C LEU A 264 -21.21 15.66 -16.14
N ALA A 265 -21.50 15.26 -17.38
CA ALA A 265 -22.62 14.40 -17.72
C ALA A 265 -22.31 12.95 -17.40
N THR A 266 -23.28 12.24 -16.85
CA THR A 266 -23.22 10.82 -16.46
C THR A 266 -24.23 9.99 -17.24
N ALA A 267 -24.05 8.68 -17.29
CA ALA A 267 -24.97 7.77 -18.00
C ALA A 267 -26.23 7.47 -17.18
N GLU A 268 -26.12 7.52 -15.86
CA GLU A 268 -27.19 7.20 -14.91
C GLU A 268 -27.53 8.42 -14.04
N GLN A 269 -28.74 8.44 -13.49
CA GLN A 269 -29.17 9.51 -12.59
C GLN A 269 -28.60 9.31 -11.19
N HIS A 270 -28.04 10.39 -10.64
CA HIS A 270 -27.51 10.44 -9.28
C HIS A 270 -27.96 11.71 -8.57
N HIS A 271 -27.98 11.68 -7.22
CA HIS A 271 -28.36 12.80 -6.38
C HIS A 271 -27.45 12.93 -5.17
N GLY A 272 -27.20 14.16 -4.70
CA GLY A 272 -26.38 14.46 -3.53
C GLY A 272 -24.89 14.44 -3.84
N ASP A 273 -24.08 14.34 -2.77
CA ASP A 273 -22.62 14.35 -2.89
C ASP A 273 -22.10 13.01 -3.40
N VAL A 274 -21.36 13.06 -4.50
CA VAL A 274 -20.82 11.88 -5.18
C VAL A 274 -19.36 12.05 -5.56
N PHE A 275 -18.71 10.91 -5.77
CA PHE A 275 -17.49 10.81 -6.55
C PHE A 275 -17.81 10.43 -7.99
N VAL A 276 -17.05 11.01 -8.93
CA VAL A 276 -17.01 10.63 -10.34
C VAL A 276 -15.60 10.15 -10.65
N ALA A 277 -15.48 8.90 -11.11
CA ALA A 277 -14.20 8.30 -11.45
C ALA A 277 -14.20 7.76 -12.88
N PHE A 278 -13.09 7.89 -13.60
CA PHE A 278 -12.88 7.28 -14.90
C PHE A 278 -11.38 7.08 -15.19
N PRO A 279 -11.02 6.04 -15.98
CA PRO A 279 -9.62 5.79 -16.29
C PRO A 279 -9.07 6.85 -17.27
N PRO A 280 -7.78 7.18 -17.19
CA PRO A 280 -7.13 8.07 -18.16
C PRO A 280 -7.24 7.59 -19.61
N SER A 281 -7.38 6.29 -19.84
CA SER A 281 -7.61 5.70 -21.17
C SER A 281 -8.97 6.04 -21.78
N ALA A 282 -9.94 6.46 -20.96
CA ALA A 282 -11.24 6.94 -21.43
C ALA A 282 -11.20 8.40 -21.95
N VAL A 283 -10.08 9.11 -21.70
CA VAL A 283 -9.92 10.50 -22.13
C VAL A 283 -9.34 10.53 -23.52
N ALA A 284 -10.06 11.10 -24.48
CA ALA A 284 -9.57 11.34 -25.83
C ALA A 284 -9.15 12.81 -25.99
N LEU A 285 -8.05 13.04 -26.75
CA LEU A 285 -7.49 14.36 -27.02
C LEU A 285 -7.70 14.77 -28.48
N TYR A 286 -8.05 16.02 -28.69
CA TYR A 286 -8.27 16.60 -30.01
C TYR A 286 -7.62 17.98 -30.13
N PRO A 287 -7.05 18.34 -31.31
CA PRO A 287 -6.45 19.66 -31.53
C PRO A 287 -7.51 20.77 -31.65
N LYS A 288 -8.75 20.43 -32.01
CA LYS A 288 -9.91 21.31 -32.12
C LYS A 288 -11.10 20.67 -31.41
N ARG A 289 -12.10 21.48 -31.05
CA ARG A 289 -13.34 20.97 -30.45
C ARG A 289 -13.95 19.93 -31.38
N PRO A 290 -14.10 18.68 -30.91
CA PRO A 290 -14.71 17.65 -31.74
C PRO A 290 -16.23 17.81 -31.79
N ASP A 291 -16.83 17.47 -32.92
CA ASP A 291 -18.25 17.25 -33.06
C ASP A 291 -18.55 15.76 -32.80
N GLY A 292 -19.66 15.45 -32.15
CA GLY A 292 -20.07 14.05 -31.96
C GLY A 292 -20.73 13.71 -30.64
N SER A 293 -20.66 12.43 -30.28
CA SER A 293 -21.37 11.86 -29.13
C SER A 293 -20.79 12.11 -27.73
N PRO A 294 -19.51 12.47 -27.51
CA PRO A 294 -19.03 12.75 -26.17
C PRO A 294 -19.77 13.93 -25.54
N ARG A 295 -20.39 13.71 -24.37
CA ARG A 295 -21.12 14.76 -23.65
C ARG A 295 -20.20 15.63 -22.82
N ASN A 296 -19.10 15.09 -22.36
CA ASN A 296 -18.08 15.81 -21.60
C ASN A 296 -16.96 16.23 -22.54
N THR A 297 -16.89 17.53 -22.85
CA THR A 297 -15.86 18.09 -23.75
C THR A 297 -15.46 19.47 -23.25
N TRP A 298 -14.16 19.67 -23.00
CA TRP A 298 -13.65 20.95 -22.49
C TRP A 298 -12.26 21.27 -23.03
N PRO A 299 -11.90 22.57 -23.09
CA PRO A 299 -10.55 22.99 -23.44
C PRO A 299 -9.60 22.72 -22.29
N ALA A 300 -8.38 22.29 -22.60
CA ALA A 300 -7.33 22.03 -21.64
C ALA A 300 -5.95 22.38 -22.22
N THR A 301 -4.97 22.55 -21.35
CA THR A 301 -3.57 22.77 -21.73
C THR A 301 -2.73 21.64 -21.21
N ILE A 302 -1.81 21.12 -22.03
CA ILE A 302 -0.89 20.07 -21.63
C ILE A 302 0.10 20.63 -20.61
N SER A 303 0.10 20.14 -19.38
CA SER A 303 1.06 20.51 -18.34
C SER A 303 2.26 19.55 -18.25
N GLY A 304 2.09 18.31 -18.69
CA GLY A 304 3.18 17.33 -18.69
C GLY A 304 2.89 16.09 -19.53
N ILE A 305 3.96 15.44 -19.99
CA ILE A 305 3.88 14.16 -20.71
C ILE A 305 4.91 13.22 -20.10
N GLN A 306 4.49 12.02 -19.70
CA GLN A 306 5.34 11.01 -19.08
C GLN A 306 5.08 9.64 -19.69
N ARG A 307 6.09 8.78 -19.73
CA ARG A 307 5.90 7.39 -20.15
C ARG A 307 5.15 6.62 -19.04
N HIS A 308 4.13 5.87 -19.42
CA HIS A 308 3.32 5.04 -18.54
C HIS A 308 3.08 3.67 -19.19
N GLY A 309 3.89 2.68 -18.84
CA GLY A 309 3.91 1.40 -19.54
C GLY A 309 4.23 1.56 -21.03
N ASP A 310 3.36 1.04 -21.88
CA ASP A 310 3.45 1.16 -23.35
C ASP A 310 2.78 2.43 -23.88
N ASN A 311 2.14 3.23 -23.03
CA ASN A 311 1.46 4.48 -23.36
C ASN A 311 2.24 5.70 -22.84
N LEU A 312 1.73 6.88 -23.23
CA LEU A 312 2.12 8.16 -22.68
C LEU A 312 0.97 8.70 -21.84
N ARG A 313 1.25 9.03 -20.60
CA ARG A 313 0.31 9.77 -19.73
C ARG A 313 0.51 11.25 -19.90
N VAL A 314 -0.53 11.91 -20.40
CA VAL A 314 -0.59 13.35 -20.59
C VAL A 314 -1.37 13.97 -19.45
N GLN A 315 -0.72 14.88 -18.72
CA GLN A 315 -1.38 15.70 -17.69
C GLN A 315 -1.94 16.96 -18.34
N LEU A 316 -3.16 17.30 -18.02
CA LEU A 316 -3.90 18.40 -18.60
C LEU A 316 -4.43 19.31 -17.50
N ASP A 317 -4.18 20.60 -17.64
CA ASP A 317 -4.76 21.65 -16.82
C ASP A 317 -5.93 22.30 -17.56
N GLY A 318 -6.99 22.65 -16.81
CA GLY A 318 -8.20 23.23 -17.38
C GLY A 318 -9.25 23.53 -16.31
N PRO A 319 -10.53 23.62 -16.67
CA PRO A 319 -11.63 23.74 -15.69
C PRO A 319 -11.61 22.63 -14.64
N VAL A 320 -11.15 21.45 -15.02
CA VAL A 320 -10.74 20.34 -14.16
C VAL A 320 -9.42 19.77 -14.68
N GLY A 321 -8.46 19.52 -13.80
CA GLY A 321 -7.24 18.83 -14.14
C GLY A 321 -7.55 17.36 -14.45
N VAL A 322 -7.00 16.80 -15.55
CA VAL A 322 -7.27 15.40 -15.95
C VAL A 322 -6.02 14.75 -16.54
N ALA A 323 -5.85 13.45 -16.28
CA ALA A 323 -4.86 12.63 -16.95
C ALA A 323 -5.49 11.90 -18.15
N ALA A 324 -4.74 11.81 -19.26
CA ALA A 324 -5.11 11.03 -20.46
C ALA A 324 -3.99 10.03 -20.79
N ASP A 325 -4.33 8.78 -21.05
CA ASP A 325 -3.39 7.77 -21.54
C ASP A 325 -3.57 7.61 -23.05
N ILE A 326 -2.53 7.91 -23.82
CA ILE A 326 -2.52 7.86 -25.27
C ILE A 326 -1.35 7.03 -25.79
N THR A 327 -1.50 6.47 -26.97
CA THR A 327 -0.40 5.74 -27.62
C THR A 327 0.71 6.68 -28.08
N PRO A 328 1.99 6.24 -28.12
CA PRO A 328 3.07 7.04 -28.66
C PRO A 328 2.82 7.51 -30.11
N LEU A 329 2.15 6.69 -30.92
CA LEU A 329 1.79 7.03 -32.29
C LEU A 329 0.77 8.19 -32.33
N ALA A 330 -0.25 8.17 -31.48
CA ALA A 330 -1.23 9.26 -31.38
C ALA A 330 -0.57 10.57 -30.94
N ALA A 331 0.33 10.50 -29.94
CA ALA A 331 1.08 11.66 -29.48
C ALA A 331 1.94 12.29 -30.59
N ALA A 332 2.61 11.44 -31.40
CA ALA A 332 3.41 11.89 -32.54
C ALA A 332 2.53 12.55 -33.63
N HIS A 333 1.40 11.94 -33.98
CA HIS A 333 0.48 12.50 -34.97
C HIS A 333 -0.15 13.84 -34.53
N LEU A 334 -0.44 13.99 -33.25
CA LEU A 334 -1.01 15.21 -32.68
C LEU A 334 0.06 16.25 -32.35
N HIS A 335 1.35 15.92 -32.50
CA HIS A 335 2.52 16.75 -32.14
C HIS A 335 2.40 17.33 -30.71
N LEU A 336 2.02 16.46 -29.73
CA LEU A 336 1.76 16.91 -28.37
C LEU A 336 3.04 17.38 -27.68
N VAL A 337 2.96 18.59 -27.14
CA VAL A 337 4.04 19.22 -26.36
C VAL A 337 3.48 19.93 -25.13
N PRO A 338 4.21 20.04 -24.03
CA PRO A 338 3.81 20.87 -22.89
C PRO A 338 3.50 22.31 -23.32
N GLY A 339 2.43 22.90 -22.76
CA GLY A 339 1.91 24.23 -23.09
C GLY A 339 0.96 24.26 -24.28
N GLN A 340 0.77 23.17 -25.00
CA GLN A 340 -0.17 23.10 -26.12
C GLN A 340 -1.61 23.06 -25.63
N ALA A 341 -2.49 23.88 -26.25
CA ALA A 341 -3.94 23.82 -26.04
C ALA A 341 -4.55 22.64 -26.82
N VAL A 342 -5.38 21.89 -26.17
CA VAL A 342 -6.13 20.72 -26.70
C VAL A 342 -7.55 20.70 -26.19
N TRP A 343 -8.38 19.86 -26.77
CA TRP A 343 -9.69 19.52 -26.24
C TRP A 343 -9.66 18.12 -25.64
N ALA A 344 -10.07 18.00 -24.38
CA ALA A 344 -10.27 16.74 -23.71
C ALA A 344 -11.73 16.31 -23.80
N THR A 345 -11.97 15.01 -24.02
CA THR A 345 -13.32 14.47 -24.06
C THR A 345 -13.41 13.15 -23.30
N VAL A 346 -14.56 12.94 -22.63
CA VAL A 346 -14.93 11.66 -21.99
C VAL A 346 -16.38 11.36 -22.28
N LYS A 347 -16.69 10.12 -22.67
CA LYS A 347 -18.08 9.69 -22.79
C LYS A 347 -18.72 9.55 -21.41
N ALA A 348 -20.01 9.93 -21.30
CA ALA A 348 -20.77 9.75 -20.06
C ALA A 348 -20.81 8.28 -19.59
N THR A 349 -20.80 7.32 -20.54
CA THR A 349 -20.78 5.88 -20.26
C THR A 349 -19.46 5.36 -19.66
N GLU A 350 -18.36 6.12 -19.76
CA GLU A 350 -17.08 5.78 -19.19
C GLU A 350 -16.91 6.28 -17.74
N THR A 351 -17.84 7.11 -17.27
CA THR A 351 -17.82 7.64 -15.92
C THR A 351 -18.53 6.68 -14.96
N ARG A 352 -17.88 6.41 -13.83
CA ARG A 352 -18.46 5.69 -12.69
C ARG A 352 -18.80 6.70 -11.62
N VAL A 353 -20.02 6.63 -11.09
CA VAL A 353 -20.49 7.55 -10.05
C VAL A 353 -20.92 6.74 -8.83
N TYR A 354 -20.48 7.16 -7.64
CA TYR A 354 -20.83 6.52 -6.37
C TYR A 354 -20.92 7.55 -5.24
N PRO A 355 -21.72 7.31 -4.17
CA PRO A 355 -21.90 8.25 -3.07
C PRO A 355 -20.59 8.53 -2.31
N CYS A 356 -20.44 9.77 -1.80
CA CYS A 356 -19.34 10.12 -0.88
C CYS A 356 -19.50 9.48 0.50
N SER A 357 -20.74 9.28 0.95
CA SER A 357 -21.09 8.58 2.19
C SER A 357 -21.46 7.13 1.88
N GLY A 358 -20.76 6.17 2.51
CA GLY A 358 -21.00 4.72 2.39
C GLY A 358 -20.00 3.97 3.20
#